data_ffd6ae5eb66e32fe09bb33c221fa17e3
#
_entry.id   ffd6ae5eb66e32fe09bb33c221fa17e3
#
_cell.length_a   1.000
_cell.length_b   1.000
_cell.length_c   1.000
_cell.angle_alpha   90.00
_cell.angle_beta   90.00
_cell.angle_gamma   90.00
#
_symmetry.space_group_name_H-M   'P 1'
#
loop_
_entity.id
_entity.type
_entity.pdbx_description
1 polymer ?
#
loop_
_entity_poly.entity_id
_entity_poly.type
_entity_poly.pdbx_seq_one_letter_code
_entity_poly.pdbx_strand_id
1 'polypeptide(L)'
;MTLPVALSGSDVIGQAKTGTGKTLGFGLPLLERVTVPADVEAGRAKPEDLTDAPQALVVVPTRELCTQVTNDLLTAGKVRNVRVLAIYGGRAYEPQVEALKKGVDVVVGTPGRLLDLAGQKKLNLGHIRALVLDEADEMLDLGFLPDVEKIINMLPARRQTMLFSATMPGAVIGLARRYMSQPTHINATSPDDAGRTVANTKQHVYRAHNMDKPEMVARILQADGRGLVMVFCRTKRTAADLADQLQQRGFAAGAVHGDLGQGAREQALRAFRNGKVDVLVCTDVAARGIDVEGVTHVINYQSPEEEKTYLHRIGRTGRAGAKGIAITLVDWDDIPRWQLINKALELNFNDPPETYSTSPHFYEELSIPAGTKGVLPRGERTRAGLAAEELEDLGEPGGRGARGRGEIGRASCRERV
;
A
#
# COMPACT_ATOMS: atom_id res chain seq x y z
N MET A 1 -18.45 -14.52 10.55
CA MET A 1 -17.97 -15.68 11.34
C MET A 1 -17.07 -15.26 12.51
N THR A 2 -16.13 -14.36 12.35
CA THR A 2 -15.16 -13.96 13.40
C THR A 2 -15.81 -13.21 14.56
N LEU A 3 -16.74 -12.29 14.29
CA LEU A 3 -17.32 -11.39 15.29
C LEU A 3 -17.96 -12.08 16.49
N PRO A 4 -18.84 -13.09 16.37
CA PRO A 4 -19.46 -13.70 17.53
C PRO A 4 -18.44 -14.35 18.47
N VAL A 5 -17.42 -15.01 17.92
CA VAL A 5 -16.35 -15.67 18.71
C VAL A 5 -15.47 -14.63 19.38
N ALA A 6 -15.06 -13.60 18.66
CA ALA A 6 -14.21 -12.55 19.19
C ALA A 6 -14.92 -11.69 20.25
N LEU A 7 -16.21 -11.41 20.07
CA LEU A 7 -17.05 -10.69 21.04
C LEU A 7 -17.25 -11.50 22.35
N SER A 8 -17.21 -12.84 22.29
CA SER A 8 -17.25 -13.67 23.50
C SER A 8 -16.02 -13.52 24.40
N GLY A 9 -14.95 -12.92 23.91
CA GLY A 9 -13.69 -12.73 24.62
C GLY A 9 -12.66 -13.84 24.43
N SER A 10 -12.97 -14.81 23.59
CA SER A 10 -12.04 -15.90 23.26
C SER A 10 -10.91 -15.40 22.35
N ASP A 11 -9.75 -16.04 22.47
CA ASP A 11 -8.65 -15.82 21.52
C ASP A 11 -9.04 -16.36 20.15
N VAL A 12 -8.65 -15.62 19.10
CA VAL A 12 -9.01 -15.93 17.70
C VAL A 12 -7.78 -15.92 16.83
N ILE A 13 -7.66 -16.92 15.97
CA ILE A 13 -6.76 -16.91 14.82
C ILE A 13 -7.65 -16.75 13.58
N GLY A 14 -7.53 -15.61 12.89
CA GLY A 14 -8.22 -15.33 11.64
C GLY A 14 -7.27 -15.50 10.46
N GLN A 15 -7.49 -16.51 9.65
CA GLN A 15 -6.77 -16.66 8.38
C GLN A 15 -7.59 -16.00 7.27
N ALA A 16 -7.16 -14.81 6.85
CA ALA A 16 -7.83 -14.01 5.85
C ALA A 16 -6.84 -13.13 5.09
N LYS A 17 -7.09 -12.92 3.80
CA LYS A 17 -6.31 -12.00 2.96
C LYS A 17 -6.58 -10.55 3.32
N THR A 18 -5.66 -9.66 2.92
CA THR A 18 -5.84 -8.20 2.93
C THR A 18 -7.11 -7.81 2.15
N GLY A 19 -7.87 -6.80 2.62
CA GLY A 19 -9.04 -6.30 1.90
C GLY A 19 -10.34 -7.10 2.12
N THR A 20 -10.38 -8.03 3.06
CA THR A 20 -11.59 -8.83 3.38
C THR A 20 -12.48 -8.21 4.46
N GLY A 21 -12.29 -6.94 4.80
CA GLY A 21 -13.03 -6.29 5.89
C GLY A 21 -12.62 -6.78 7.29
N LYS A 22 -11.46 -7.43 7.42
CA LYS A 22 -10.96 -7.99 8.68
C LYS A 22 -10.76 -6.94 9.78
N THR A 23 -10.50 -5.67 9.42
CA THR A 23 -10.32 -4.60 10.41
C THR A 23 -11.54 -4.45 11.32
N LEU A 24 -12.75 -4.52 10.78
CA LEU A 24 -13.97 -4.54 11.58
C LEU A 24 -14.11 -5.86 12.36
N GLY A 25 -13.62 -6.96 11.80
CA GLY A 25 -13.67 -8.29 12.42
C GLY A 25 -12.89 -8.36 13.74
N PHE A 26 -11.78 -7.64 13.89
CA PHE A 26 -11.06 -7.51 15.15
C PHE A 26 -11.32 -6.18 15.85
N GLY A 27 -11.61 -5.13 15.09
CA GLY A 27 -11.77 -3.77 15.63
C GLY A 27 -12.97 -3.62 16.53
N LEU A 28 -14.12 -4.16 16.14
CA LEU A 28 -15.31 -4.12 16.99
C LEU A 28 -15.14 -4.88 18.32
N PRO A 29 -14.66 -6.14 18.34
CA PRO A 29 -14.36 -6.82 19.58
C PRO A 29 -13.30 -6.10 20.45
N LEU A 30 -12.29 -5.50 19.82
CA LEU A 30 -11.28 -4.74 20.52
C LEU A 30 -11.87 -3.48 21.17
N LEU A 31 -12.70 -2.74 20.47
CA LEU A 31 -13.38 -1.55 21.01
C LEU A 31 -14.34 -1.89 22.17
N GLU A 32 -14.97 -3.06 22.16
CA GLU A 32 -15.80 -3.54 23.27
C GLU A 32 -15.02 -3.82 24.56
N ARG A 33 -13.71 -4.05 24.46
CA ARG A 33 -12.81 -4.25 25.62
C ARG A 33 -12.28 -2.96 26.24
N VAL A 34 -12.56 -1.84 25.61
CA VAL A 34 -12.10 -0.52 26.03
C VAL A 34 -13.19 0.16 26.84
N THR A 35 -12.86 0.66 28.04
CA THR A 35 -13.75 1.46 28.87
C THR A 35 -13.47 2.94 28.64
N VAL A 36 -14.51 3.70 28.35
CA VAL A 36 -14.45 5.16 28.10
C VAL A 36 -15.47 5.88 29.00
N PRO A 37 -15.35 7.23 29.20
CA PRO A 37 -16.27 7.99 30.04
C PRO A 37 -17.76 7.79 29.68
N ALA A 38 -18.08 7.67 28.39
CA ALA A 38 -19.44 7.40 27.92
C ALA A 38 -20.02 6.08 28.46
N ASP A 39 -19.19 5.09 28.79
CA ASP A 39 -19.66 3.84 29.39
C ASP A 39 -20.01 4.01 30.87
N VAL A 40 -19.30 4.87 31.57
CA VAL A 40 -19.59 5.23 32.96
C VAL A 40 -20.90 6.05 33.02
N GLU A 41 -21.06 7.02 32.15
CA GLU A 41 -22.31 7.83 32.03
C GLU A 41 -23.53 6.95 31.71
N ALA A 42 -23.34 5.92 30.89
CA ALA A 42 -24.38 4.96 30.54
C ALA A 42 -24.59 3.85 31.59
N GLY A 43 -23.86 3.86 32.70
CA GLY A 43 -23.93 2.87 33.77
C GLY A 43 -23.39 1.48 33.41
N ARG A 44 -22.60 1.38 32.33
CA ARG A 44 -21.98 0.11 31.88
C ARG A 44 -20.62 -0.17 32.51
N ALA A 45 -19.98 0.85 33.10
CA ALA A 45 -18.70 0.76 33.77
C ALA A 45 -18.68 1.68 35.00
N LYS A 46 -17.71 1.46 35.86
CA LYS A 46 -17.49 2.30 37.06
C LYS A 46 -16.40 3.35 36.78
N PRO A 47 -16.42 4.50 37.48
CA PRO A 47 -15.37 5.53 37.36
C PRO A 47 -13.95 4.98 37.60
N GLU A 48 -13.82 4.01 38.51
CA GLU A 48 -12.53 3.36 38.81
C GLU A 48 -11.97 2.48 37.68
N ASP A 49 -12.78 2.14 36.68
CA ASP A 49 -12.36 1.36 35.54
C ASP A 49 -11.71 2.25 34.42
N LEU A 50 -11.78 3.59 34.58
CA LEU A 50 -11.17 4.52 33.64
C LEU A 50 -9.65 4.60 33.85
N THR A 51 -8.93 4.69 32.75
CA THR A 51 -7.48 4.88 32.75
C THR A 51 -7.07 5.71 31.56
N ASP A 52 -5.99 6.49 31.70
CA ASP A 52 -5.34 7.19 30.59
C ASP A 52 -4.28 6.35 29.89
N ALA A 53 -3.94 5.20 30.44
CA ALA A 53 -3.08 4.24 29.78
C ALA A 53 -3.85 3.44 28.71
N PRO A 54 -3.21 3.05 27.59
CA PRO A 54 -3.84 2.25 26.57
C PRO A 54 -4.40 0.94 27.11
N GLN A 55 -5.61 0.61 26.69
CA GLN A 55 -6.33 -0.61 27.08
C GLN A 55 -6.35 -1.66 25.97
N ALA A 56 -6.06 -1.27 24.75
CA ALA A 56 -5.98 -2.14 23.59
C ALA A 56 -4.78 -1.78 22.70
N LEU A 57 -4.16 -2.80 22.12
CA LEU A 57 -3.00 -2.67 21.26
C LEU A 57 -3.20 -3.46 19.98
N VAL A 58 -2.95 -2.81 18.85
CA VAL A 58 -2.88 -3.44 17.52
C VAL A 58 -1.46 -3.30 17.00
N VAL A 59 -0.80 -4.42 16.73
CA VAL A 59 0.54 -4.45 16.14
C VAL A 59 0.42 -4.79 14.67
N VAL A 60 1.01 -3.96 13.83
CA VAL A 60 0.98 -4.06 12.36
C VAL A 60 2.38 -3.94 11.78
N PRO A 61 2.66 -4.55 10.61
CA PRO A 61 4.00 -4.57 10.04
C PRO A 61 4.42 -3.26 9.38
N THR A 62 3.48 -2.45 8.89
CA THR A 62 3.76 -1.27 8.07
C THR A 62 3.06 -0.02 8.59
N ARG A 63 3.65 1.13 8.27
CA ARG A 63 3.12 2.46 8.63
C ARG A 63 1.79 2.74 7.94
N GLU A 64 1.65 2.29 6.70
CA GLU A 64 0.45 2.46 5.88
C GLU A 64 -0.73 1.71 6.49
N LEU A 65 -0.51 0.45 6.87
CA LEU A 65 -1.52 -0.34 7.56
C LEU A 65 -1.84 0.26 8.94
N CYS A 66 -0.83 0.77 9.65
CA CYS A 66 -1.03 1.47 10.92
C CYS A 66 -1.98 2.66 10.77
N THR A 67 -1.77 3.51 9.78
CA THR A 67 -2.64 4.66 9.49
C THR A 67 -4.05 4.23 9.10
N GLN A 68 -4.16 3.22 8.25
CA GLN A 68 -5.45 2.68 7.78
C GLN A 68 -6.27 2.11 8.94
N VAL A 69 -5.69 1.22 9.74
CA VAL A 69 -6.36 0.62 10.90
C VAL A 69 -6.75 1.70 11.92
N THR A 70 -5.88 2.68 12.15
CA THR A 70 -6.18 3.81 13.05
C THR A 70 -7.41 4.58 12.60
N ASN A 71 -7.50 4.91 11.31
CA ASN A 71 -8.66 5.63 10.74
C ASN A 71 -9.94 4.82 10.85
N ASP A 72 -9.89 3.52 10.58
CA ASP A 72 -11.03 2.62 10.70
C ASP A 72 -11.54 2.55 12.14
N LEU A 73 -10.62 2.43 13.11
CA LEU A 73 -10.96 2.38 14.55
C LEU A 73 -11.49 3.73 15.06
N LEU A 74 -10.94 4.85 14.60
CA LEU A 74 -11.48 6.20 14.91
C LEU A 74 -12.91 6.35 14.40
N THR A 75 -13.18 5.86 13.20
CA THR A 75 -14.52 5.90 12.60
C THR A 75 -15.49 5.01 13.39
N ALA A 76 -15.10 3.78 13.68
CA ALA A 76 -15.94 2.84 14.42
C ALA A 76 -16.17 3.26 15.89
N GLY A 77 -15.17 3.86 16.53
CA GLY A 77 -15.22 4.31 17.93
C GLY A 77 -15.77 5.73 18.14
N LYS A 78 -16.15 6.43 17.06
CA LYS A 78 -16.52 7.85 17.09
C LYS A 78 -17.66 8.17 18.08
N VAL A 79 -18.68 7.36 18.11
CA VAL A 79 -19.87 7.59 18.97
C VAL A 79 -19.51 7.52 20.45
N ARG A 80 -18.54 6.71 20.83
CA ARG A 80 -18.06 6.56 22.20
C ARG A 80 -16.88 7.46 22.53
N ASN A 81 -16.42 8.29 21.58
CA ASN A 81 -15.23 9.15 21.72
C ASN A 81 -13.96 8.36 22.10
N VAL A 82 -13.76 7.18 21.53
CA VAL A 82 -12.56 6.36 21.78
C VAL A 82 -11.33 7.05 21.21
N ARG A 83 -10.31 7.23 22.03
CA ARG A 83 -9.04 7.87 21.64
C ARG A 83 -8.10 6.83 21.04
N VAL A 84 -7.79 6.95 19.76
CA VAL A 84 -6.92 6.02 19.03
C VAL A 84 -5.67 6.77 18.55
N LEU A 85 -4.50 6.22 18.82
CA LEU A 85 -3.21 6.79 18.43
C LEU A 85 -2.43 5.83 17.53
N ALA A 86 -1.93 6.34 16.41
CA ALA A 86 -0.97 5.66 15.56
C ALA A 86 0.47 5.90 16.03
N ILE A 87 1.24 4.83 16.24
CA ILE A 87 2.64 4.87 16.67
C ILE A 87 3.52 4.15 15.66
N TYR A 88 4.34 4.90 14.91
CA TYR A 88 5.28 4.34 13.94
C TYR A 88 6.52 5.21 13.75
N GLY A 89 7.60 4.61 13.26
CA GLY A 89 8.85 5.30 13.02
C GLY A 89 8.83 6.21 11.77
N GLY A 90 9.86 7.06 11.62
CA GLY A 90 9.95 8.04 10.52
C GLY A 90 9.13 9.30 10.75
N ARG A 91 8.53 9.47 11.90
CA ARG A 91 7.88 10.68 12.42
C ARG A 91 8.55 11.13 13.69
N ALA A 92 8.40 12.42 14.03
CA ALA A 92 8.89 12.97 15.29
C ALA A 92 8.30 12.23 16.49
N TYR A 93 9.08 12.14 17.57
CA TYR A 93 8.64 11.48 18.82
C TYR A 93 7.65 12.32 19.59
N GLU A 94 7.85 13.61 19.62
CA GLU A 94 7.16 14.56 20.50
C GLU A 94 5.64 14.48 20.38
N PRO A 95 5.04 14.51 19.18
CA PRO A 95 3.57 14.42 19.04
C PRO A 95 3.01 13.09 19.56
N GLN A 96 3.73 11.98 19.39
CA GLN A 96 3.31 10.67 19.88
C GLN A 96 3.39 10.61 21.40
N VAL A 97 4.46 11.13 21.98
CA VAL A 97 4.65 11.21 23.45
C VAL A 97 3.62 12.14 24.09
N GLU A 98 3.35 13.28 23.50
CA GLU A 98 2.34 14.21 23.99
C GLU A 98 0.93 13.62 23.97
N ALA A 99 0.58 12.91 22.89
CA ALA A 99 -0.70 12.22 22.81
C ALA A 99 -0.83 11.15 23.92
N LEU A 100 0.24 10.36 24.17
CA LEU A 100 0.26 9.37 25.24
C LEU A 100 0.11 10.00 26.63
N LYS A 101 0.71 11.18 26.85
CA LYS A 101 0.56 11.93 28.13
C LYS A 101 -0.86 12.44 28.36
N LYS A 102 -1.57 12.82 27.27
CA LYS A 102 -2.96 13.26 27.32
C LYS A 102 -3.95 12.11 27.58
N GLY A 103 -3.51 10.90 27.40
CA GLY A 103 -4.34 9.71 27.51
C GLY A 103 -4.83 9.18 26.16
N VAL A 104 -4.71 7.87 25.98
CA VAL A 104 -5.11 7.13 24.78
C VAL A 104 -5.75 5.83 25.20
N ASP A 105 -6.81 5.41 24.51
CA ASP A 105 -7.53 4.17 24.79
C ASP A 105 -7.00 3.01 23.98
N VAL A 106 -6.68 3.26 22.70
CA VAL A 106 -6.18 2.27 21.75
C VAL A 106 -4.92 2.78 21.07
N VAL A 107 -3.91 1.93 21.01
CA VAL A 107 -2.68 2.18 20.26
C VAL A 107 -2.62 1.22 19.09
N VAL A 108 -2.36 1.75 17.89
CA VAL A 108 -2.02 0.98 16.70
C VAL A 108 -0.58 1.32 16.33
N GLY A 109 0.29 0.32 16.22
CA GLY A 109 1.69 0.65 16.00
C GLY A 109 2.51 -0.42 15.28
N THR A 110 3.65 0.02 14.77
CA THR A 110 4.70 -0.86 14.23
C THR A 110 5.66 -1.30 15.33
N PRO A 111 6.18 -2.54 15.29
CA PRO A 111 6.93 -3.13 16.40
C PRO A 111 8.09 -2.28 16.92
N GLY A 112 8.93 -1.75 16.03
CA GLY A 112 10.14 -1.02 16.42
C GLY A 112 9.86 0.23 17.27
N ARG A 113 8.91 1.07 16.84
CA ARG A 113 8.55 2.30 17.57
C ARG A 113 7.77 2.00 18.87
N LEU A 114 6.92 0.98 18.85
CA LEU A 114 6.21 0.53 20.06
C LEU A 114 7.21 0.08 21.14
N LEU A 115 8.15 -0.75 20.74
CA LEU A 115 9.17 -1.28 21.66
C LEU A 115 10.07 -0.17 22.21
N ASP A 116 10.45 0.78 21.37
CA ASP A 116 11.27 1.93 21.74
C ASP A 116 10.55 2.82 22.78
N LEU A 117 9.30 3.22 22.53
CA LEU A 117 8.53 4.02 23.47
C LEU A 117 8.21 3.28 24.78
N ALA A 118 7.96 1.98 24.72
CA ALA A 118 7.76 1.15 25.91
C ALA A 118 9.05 1.02 26.72
N GLY A 119 10.20 0.81 26.06
CA GLY A 119 11.51 0.78 26.69
C GLY A 119 11.90 2.10 27.38
N GLN A 120 11.52 3.23 26.80
CA GLN A 120 11.69 4.57 27.38
C GLN A 120 10.64 4.90 28.48
N LYS A 121 9.76 3.98 28.84
CA LYS A 121 8.66 4.16 29.79
C LYS A 121 7.68 5.28 29.42
N LYS A 122 7.61 5.64 28.14
CA LYS A 122 6.67 6.62 27.59
C LYS A 122 5.35 5.98 27.16
N LEU A 123 5.35 4.69 26.93
CA LEU A 123 4.19 3.87 26.59
C LEU A 123 3.99 2.82 27.69
N ASN A 124 2.90 2.92 28.43
CA ASN A 124 2.53 1.97 29.48
C ASN A 124 1.63 0.89 28.90
N LEU A 125 2.15 -0.33 28.78
CA LEU A 125 1.43 -1.50 28.26
C LEU A 125 0.78 -2.36 29.36
N GLY A 126 0.87 -1.96 30.61
CA GLY A 126 0.38 -2.74 31.76
C GLY A 126 -1.15 -2.81 31.89
N HIS A 127 -1.90 -2.06 31.12
CA HIS A 127 -3.37 -2.02 31.16
C HIS A 127 -4.03 -2.61 29.90
N ILE A 128 -3.26 -3.25 29.02
CA ILE A 128 -3.77 -3.86 27.79
C ILE A 128 -4.66 -5.07 28.12
N ARG A 129 -5.92 -5.00 27.68
CA ARG A 129 -6.94 -6.06 27.82
C ARG A 129 -7.15 -6.83 26.53
N ALA A 130 -6.83 -6.22 25.38
CA ALA A 130 -6.95 -6.82 24.07
C ALA A 130 -5.70 -6.53 23.23
N LEU A 131 -5.15 -7.57 22.62
CA LEU A 131 -4.03 -7.50 21.67
C LEU A 131 -4.49 -8.04 20.33
N VAL A 132 -4.18 -7.32 19.27
CA VAL A 132 -4.32 -7.77 17.87
C VAL A 132 -2.95 -7.78 17.22
N LEU A 133 -2.60 -8.90 16.61
CA LEU A 133 -1.46 -9.03 15.69
C LEU A 133 -2.02 -9.16 14.29
N ASP A 134 -1.91 -8.11 13.49
CA ASP A 134 -2.42 -8.11 12.12
C ASP A 134 -1.28 -8.28 11.11
N GLU A 135 -1.54 -9.05 10.05
CA GLU A 135 -0.54 -9.43 9.05
C GLU A 135 0.72 -10.07 9.68
N ALA A 136 0.51 -11.09 10.51
CA ALA A 136 1.59 -11.75 11.24
C ALA A 136 2.63 -12.41 10.34
N ASP A 137 2.23 -12.96 9.19
CA ASP A 137 3.14 -13.50 8.18
C ASP A 137 4.02 -12.41 7.57
N GLU A 138 3.50 -11.23 7.36
CA GLU A 138 4.25 -10.07 6.89
C GLU A 138 5.27 -9.60 7.95
N MET A 139 4.90 -9.61 9.23
CA MET A 139 5.83 -9.31 10.33
C MET A 139 6.96 -10.33 10.40
N LEU A 140 6.70 -11.59 10.07
CA LEU A 140 7.72 -12.63 9.94
C LEU A 140 8.67 -12.33 8.79
N ASP A 141 8.13 -12.03 7.60
CA ASP A 141 8.91 -11.75 6.40
C ASP A 141 9.82 -10.50 6.57
N LEU A 142 9.40 -9.53 7.37
CA LEU A 142 10.17 -8.34 7.72
C LEU A 142 11.13 -8.53 8.91
N GLY A 143 11.15 -9.70 9.52
CA GLY A 143 12.01 -10.00 10.66
C GLY A 143 11.58 -9.37 11.98
N PHE A 144 10.30 -9.01 12.13
CA PHE A 144 9.79 -8.31 13.32
C PHE A 144 9.30 -9.23 14.45
N LEU A 145 9.21 -10.54 14.23
CA LEU A 145 8.68 -11.45 15.27
C LEU A 145 9.43 -11.36 16.60
N PRO A 146 10.77 -11.26 16.66
CA PRO A 146 11.45 -11.09 17.96
C PRO A 146 11.03 -9.82 18.72
N ASP A 147 10.78 -8.73 18.02
CA ASP A 147 10.31 -7.48 18.64
C ASP A 147 8.85 -7.58 19.07
N VAL A 148 8.01 -8.26 18.29
CA VAL A 148 6.62 -8.58 18.67
C VAL A 148 6.60 -9.41 19.94
N GLU A 149 7.44 -10.43 20.09
CA GLU A 149 7.54 -11.24 21.30
C GLU A 149 7.96 -10.41 22.52
N LYS A 150 8.92 -9.50 22.38
CA LYS A 150 9.30 -8.58 23.45
C LYS A 150 8.14 -7.70 23.90
N ILE A 151 7.35 -7.19 22.94
CA ILE A 151 6.15 -6.40 23.25
C ILE A 151 5.13 -7.24 24.00
N ILE A 152 4.82 -8.45 23.53
CA ILE A 152 3.85 -9.36 24.17
C ILE A 152 4.25 -9.65 25.62
N ASN A 153 5.54 -9.86 25.88
CA ASN A 153 6.06 -10.12 27.22
C ASN A 153 5.91 -8.92 28.18
N MET A 154 5.63 -7.73 27.69
CA MET A 154 5.33 -6.53 28.52
C MET A 154 3.84 -6.40 28.84
N LEU A 155 2.97 -7.20 28.21
CA LEU A 155 1.54 -7.15 28.41
C LEU A 155 1.07 -7.97 29.61
N PRO A 156 -0.10 -7.64 30.20
CA PRO A 156 -0.73 -8.51 31.18
C PRO A 156 -0.99 -9.91 30.62
N ALA A 157 -0.81 -10.93 31.47
CA ALA A 157 -1.11 -12.31 31.09
C ALA A 157 -2.60 -12.53 30.80
N ARG A 158 -3.47 -11.86 31.54
CA ARG A 158 -4.93 -11.89 31.33
C ARG A 158 -5.29 -10.85 30.29
N ARG A 159 -5.45 -11.30 29.03
CA ARG A 159 -5.86 -10.49 27.89
C ARG A 159 -6.56 -11.37 26.88
N GLN A 160 -7.33 -10.76 25.99
CA GLN A 160 -7.74 -11.40 24.73
C GLN A 160 -6.65 -11.17 23.69
N THR A 161 -6.25 -12.21 22.95
CA THR A 161 -5.30 -12.10 21.85
C THR A 161 -5.94 -12.58 20.57
N MET A 162 -5.90 -11.74 19.53
CA MET A 162 -6.40 -12.03 18.19
C MET A 162 -5.25 -11.92 17.20
N LEU A 163 -5.04 -12.97 16.40
CA LEU A 163 -3.98 -13.03 15.40
C LEU A 163 -4.60 -13.17 14.02
N PHE A 164 -4.21 -12.28 13.10
CA PHE A 164 -4.66 -12.30 11.72
C PHE A 164 -3.47 -12.45 10.78
N SER A 165 -3.60 -13.37 9.82
CA SER A 165 -2.55 -13.67 8.86
C SER A 165 -3.14 -14.27 7.60
N ALA A 166 -2.59 -13.94 6.44
CA ALA A 166 -3.03 -14.57 5.19
C ALA A 166 -2.52 -16.01 5.09
N THR A 167 -1.32 -16.27 5.60
CA THR A 167 -0.67 -17.58 5.65
C THR A 167 -0.29 -17.95 7.08
N MET A 168 -0.10 -19.23 7.35
CA MET A 168 0.24 -19.74 8.68
C MET A 168 1.57 -20.51 8.66
N PRO A 169 2.72 -19.83 8.43
CA PRO A 169 4.02 -20.49 8.53
C PRO A 169 4.31 -20.97 9.96
N GLY A 170 5.20 -21.94 10.08
CA GLY A 170 5.53 -22.58 11.38
C GLY A 170 5.90 -21.58 12.48
N ALA A 171 6.60 -20.49 12.15
CA ALA A 171 6.95 -19.44 13.10
C ALA A 171 5.72 -18.68 13.64
N VAL A 172 4.73 -18.39 12.80
CA VAL A 172 3.46 -17.75 13.21
C VAL A 172 2.63 -18.72 14.07
N ILE A 173 2.56 -19.99 13.70
CA ILE A 173 1.92 -21.03 14.51
C ILE A 173 2.60 -21.14 15.87
N GLY A 174 3.94 -21.12 15.89
CA GLY A 174 4.72 -21.13 17.15
C GLY A 174 4.43 -19.94 18.05
N LEU A 175 4.26 -18.75 17.47
CA LEU A 175 3.86 -17.55 18.19
C LEU A 175 2.47 -17.72 18.83
N ALA A 176 1.49 -18.20 18.06
CA ALA A 176 0.14 -18.44 18.54
C ALA A 176 0.13 -19.48 19.70
N ARG A 177 0.86 -20.57 19.57
CA ARG A 177 0.94 -21.62 20.61
C ARG A 177 1.53 -21.10 21.92
N ARG A 178 2.49 -20.19 21.87
CA ARG A 178 3.15 -19.65 23.06
C ARG A 178 2.33 -18.60 23.79
N TYR A 179 1.60 -17.78 23.07
CA TYR A 179 1.01 -16.55 23.59
C TYR A 179 -0.52 -16.47 23.57
N MET A 180 -1.18 -17.46 22.97
CA MET A 180 -2.64 -17.53 22.89
C MET A 180 -3.19 -18.69 23.71
N SER A 181 -4.37 -18.50 24.30
CA SER A 181 -5.06 -19.49 25.13
C SER A 181 -6.23 -20.10 24.34
N GLN A 182 -6.11 -21.37 23.98
CA GLN A 182 -7.14 -22.15 23.28
C GLN A 182 -7.82 -21.35 22.15
N PRO A 183 -7.06 -20.83 21.18
CA PRO A 183 -7.62 -19.95 20.15
C PRO A 183 -8.56 -20.72 19.24
N THR A 184 -9.66 -20.07 18.87
CA THR A 184 -10.53 -20.55 17.80
C THR A 184 -9.90 -20.17 16.47
N HIS A 185 -9.62 -21.14 15.63
CA HIS A 185 -9.10 -20.91 14.27
C HIS A 185 -10.24 -20.74 13.29
N ILE A 186 -10.34 -19.55 12.70
CA ILE A 186 -11.33 -19.22 11.69
C ILE A 186 -10.60 -19.02 10.37
N ASN A 187 -10.84 -19.93 9.44
CA ASN A 187 -10.32 -19.81 8.08
C ASN A 187 -11.37 -19.16 7.19
N ALA A 188 -11.17 -17.87 6.85
CA ALA A 188 -11.99 -17.13 5.91
C ALA A 188 -11.46 -17.22 4.47
N THR A 189 -10.29 -17.85 4.26
CA THR A 189 -9.82 -18.18 2.92
C THR A 189 -10.50 -19.48 2.49
N SER A 190 -11.52 -19.39 1.62
CA SER A 190 -11.96 -20.62 0.95
C SER A 190 -10.82 -21.12 0.05
N PRO A 191 -10.68 -22.43 -0.16
CA PRO A 191 -9.75 -22.97 -1.15
C PRO A 191 -9.91 -22.32 -2.53
N ASP A 192 -11.11 -21.82 -2.84
CA ASP A 192 -11.44 -21.08 -4.05
C ASP A 192 -10.99 -19.60 -4.07
N ASP A 193 -10.67 -18.96 -2.94
CA ASP A 193 -10.36 -17.52 -2.94
C ASP A 193 -8.99 -17.19 -3.54
N ALA A 194 -8.01 -18.07 -3.41
CA ALA A 194 -6.75 -17.95 -4.15
C ALA A 194 -7.02 -18.14 -5.65
N GLY A 195 -7.85 -19.11 -6.00
CA GLY A 195 -8.31 -19.35 -7.36
C GLY A 195 -9.18 -18.24 -7.92
N ARG A 196 -10.06 -17.63 -7.11
CA ARG A 196 -10.95 -16.54 -7.55
C ARG A 196 -10.23 -15.23 -7.82
N THR A 197 -9.21 -14.86 -7.04
CA THR A 197 -8.41 -13.66 -7.33
C THR A 197 -7.66 -13.84 -8.66
N VAL A 198 -7.14 -15.03 -8.91
CA VAL A 198 -6.52 -15.39 -10.19
C VAL A 198 -7.57 -15.53 -11.29
N ALA A 199 -8.75 -16.11 -11.00
CA ALA A 199 -9.84 -16.28 -11.94
C ALA A 199 -10.46 -14.95 -12.41
N ASN A 200 -10.50 -13.93 -11.55
CA ASN A 200 -10.99 -12.60 -11.90
C ASN A 200 -9.94 -11.70 -12.54
N THR A 201 -8.70 -12.15 -12.62
CA THR A 201 -7.58 -11.40 -13.18
C THR A 201 -7.15 -12.03 -14.50
N LYS A 202 -7.37 -11.30 -15.60
CA LYS A 202 -6.84 -11.70 -16.91
C LYS A 202 -5.34 -11.45 -16.92
N GLN A 203 -4.57 -12.49 -17.16
CA GLN A 203 -3.12 -12.43 -17.13
C GLN A 203 -2.57 -12.43 -18.55
N HIS A 204 -1.58 -11.56 -18.76
CA HIS A 204 -0.80 -11.48 -19.99
C HIS A 204 0.69 -11.51 -19.65
N VAL A 205 1.46 -12.26 -20.40
CA VAL A 205 2.90 -12.36 -20.22
C VAL A 205 3.58 -12.19 -21.56
N TYR A 206 4.49 -11.24 -21.65
CA TYR A 206 5.22 -10.90 -22.87
C TYR A 206 6.71 -10.95 -22.62
N ARG A 207 7.44 -11.52 -23.57
CA ARG A 207 8.89 -11.38 -23.62
C ARG A 207 9.22 -10.03 -24.22
N ALA A 208 9.81 -9.14 -23.42
CA ALA A 208 9.99 -7.74 -23.75
C ALA A 208 11.43 -7.28 -23.59
N HIS A 209 11.92 -6.51 -24.53
CA HIS A 209 13.25 -5.93 -24.48
C HIS A 209 13.32 -4.78 -23.44
N ASN A 210 14.35 -4.76 -22.60
CA ASN A 210 14.48 -3.74 -21.55
C ASN A 210 14.38 -2.30 -22.08
N MET A 211 14.95 -2.02 -23.25
CA MET A 211 14.91 -0.70 -23.88
C MET A 211 13.52 -0.28 -24.36
N ASP A 212 12.64 -1.26 -24.67
CA ASP A 212 11.30 -1.02 -25.17
C ASP A 212 10.22 -1.03 -24.08
N LYS A 213 10.53 -1.58 -22.91
CA LYS A 213 9.57 -1.67 -21.80
C LYS A 213 8.93 -0.33 -21.38
N PRO A 214 9.65 0.80 -21.28
CA PRO A 214 9.03 2.08 -20.96
C PRO A 214 8.02 2.51 -22.02
N GLU A 215 8.30 2.24 -23.30
CA GLU A 215 7.38 2.52 -24.42
C GLU A 215 6.14 1.62 -24.34
N MET A 216 6.33 0.33 -24.05
CA MET A 216 5.23 -0.61 -23.87
C MET A 216 4.33 -0.18 -22.71
N VAL A 217 4.89 0.18 -21.56
CA VAL A 217 4.13 0.67 -20.40
C VAL A 217 3.34 1.92 -20.77
N ALA A 218 3.95 2.90 -21.44
CA ALA A 218 3.28 4.13 -21.85
C ALA A 218 2.08 3.86 -22.77
N ARG A 219 2.12 2.82 -23.60
CA ARG A 219 1.00 2.41 -24.46
C ARG A 219 -0.08 1.65 -23.68
N ILE A 220 0.30 0.77 -22.76
CA ILE A 220 -0.65 0.10 -21.84
C ILE A 220 -1.46 1.13 -21.06
N LEU A 221 -0.82 2.22 -20.61
CA LEU A 221 -1.47 3.28 -19.86
C LEU A 221 -2.54 4.06 -20.64
N GLN A 222 -2.64 3.83 -21.95
CA GLN A 222 -3.65 4.42 -22.82
C GLN A 222 -4.67 3.38 -23.30
N ALA A 223 -4.70 2.18 -22.71
CA ALA A 223 -5.66 1.14 -23.03
C ALA A 223 -7.09 1.55 -22.63
N ASP A 224 -8.06 1.08 -23.41
CA ASP A 224 -9.48 1.30 -23.14
C ASP A 224 -9.88 0.70 -21.78
N GLY A 225 -10.62 1.46 -20.99
CA GLY A 225 -11.08 1.03 -19.67
C GLY A 225 -10.02 1.02 -18.56
N ARG A 226 -8.82 1.58 -18.82
CA ARG A 226 -7.77 1.71 -17.83
C ARG A 226 -8.16 2.72 -16.74
N GLY A 227 -8.15 2.28 -15.49
CA GLY A 227 -8.30 3.10 -14.29
C GLY A 227 -6.96 3.26 -13.54
N LEU A 228 -6.95 3.05 -12.23
CA LEU A 228 -5.71 3.10 -11.45
C LEU A 228 -4.78 1.94 -11.82
N VAL A 229 -3.49 2.23 -11.92
CA VAL A 229 -2.45 1.26 -12.31
C VAL A 229 -1.36 1.19 -11.27
N MET A 230 -0.97 -0.02 -10.89
CA MET A 230 0.23 -0.27 -10.10
C MET A 230 1.30 -0.93 -10.97
N VAL A 231 2.50 -0.35 -10.98
CA VAL A 231 3.66 -0.88 -11.71
C VAL A 231 4.72 -1.33 -10.72
N PHE A 232 5.09 -2.58 -10.76
CA PHE A 232 6.07 -3.19 -9.85
C PHE A 232 7.45 -3.30 -10.48
N CYS A 233 8.44 -2.76 -9.79
CA CYS A 233 9.87 -2.86 -10.12
C CYS A 233 10.62 -3.56 -8.98
N ARG A 234 11.70 -4.28 -9.31
CA ARG A 234 12.53 -4.95 -8.30
C ARG A 234 13.34 -3.97 -7.45
N THR A 235 13.84 -2.90 -8.05
CA THR A 235 14.70 -1.94 -7.37
C THR A 235 14.08 -0.56 -7.27
N LYS A 236 14.44 0.17 -6.21
CA LYS A 236 14.06 1.57 -6.01
C LYS A 236 14.50 2.48 -7.15
N ARG A 237 15.71 2.23 -7.69
CA ARG A 237 16.25 2.99 -8.82
C ARG A 237 15.40 2.82 -10.07
N THR A 238 15.10 1.57 -10.44
CA THR A 238 14.22 1.29 -11.59
C THR A 238 12.84 1.92 -11.41
N ALA A 239 12.29 1.89 -10.20
CA ALA A 239 10.99 2.50 -9.92
C ALA A 239 11.03 4.03 -10.08
N ALA A 240 12.06 4.69 -9.56
CA ALA A 240 12.24 6.14 -9.70
C ALA A 240 12.45 6.52 -11.18
N ASP A 241 13.36 5.84 -11.88
CA ASP A 241 13.66 6.12 -13.30
C ASP A 241 12.43 5.93 -14.19
N LEU A 242 11.63 4.88 -13.96
CA LEU A 242 10.42 4.63 -14.72
C LEU A 242 9.34 5.69 -14.44
N ALA A 243 9.14 6.07 -13.19
CA ALA A 243 8.18 7.12 -12.83
C ALA A 243 8.53 8.45 -13.49
N ASP A 244 9.81 8.83 -13.48
CA ASP A 244 10.30 10.05 -14.15
C ASP A 244 10.06 10.00 -15.66
N GLN A 245 10.36 8.87 -16.32
CA GLN A 245 10.10 8.69 -17.75
C GLN A 245 8.60 8.80 -18.07
N LEU A 246 7.74 8.23 -17.23
CA LEU A 246 6.29 8.32 -17.44
C LEU A 246 5.77 9.75 -17.25
N GLN A 247 6.29 10.49 -16.28
CA GLN A 247 5.97 11.91 -16.09
C GLN A 247 6.41 12.75 -17.29
N GLN A 248 7.62 12.53 -17.82
CA GLN A 248 8.10 13.20 -19.03
C GLN A 248 7.22 12.91 -20.25
N ARG A 249 6.61 11.73 -20.31
CA ARG A 249 5.66 11.32 -21.33
C ARG A 249 4.24 11.86 -21.13
N GLY A 250 4.02 12.58 -20.03
CA GLY A 250 2.77 13.28 -19.72
C GLY A 250 1.81 12.56 -18.79
N PHE A 251 2.17 11.40 -18.22
CA PHE A 251 1.33 10.63 -17.32
C PHE A 251 1.40 11.16 -15.88
N ALA A 252 0.28 11.07 -15.15
CA ALA A 252 0.23 11.36 -13.72
C ALA A 252 0.80 10.18 -12.92
N ALA A 253 2.11 9.99 -12.98
CA ALA A 253 2.82 8.90 -12.33
C ALA A 253 3.52 9.38 -11.05
N GLY A 254 3.47 8.54 -10.01
CA GLY A 254 4.22 8.73 -8.77
C GLY A 254 5.01 7.49 -8.40
N ALA A 255 6.19 7.66 -7.78
CA ALA A 255 6.99 6.55 -7.28
C ALA A 255 6.83 6.38 -5.77
N VAL A 256 6.81 5.12 -5.31
CA VAL A 256 6.90 4.78 -3.88
C VAL A 256 7.98 3.71 -3.68
N HIS A 257 9.06 4.09 -3.02
CA HIS A 257 10.19 3.22 -2.72
C HIS A 257 10.87 3.59 -1.40
N GLY A 258 11.83 2.80 -0.97
CA GLY A 258 12.43 2.90 0.36
C GLY A 258 13.18 4.20 0.68
N ASP A 259 13.61 4.96 -0.34
CA ASP A 259 14.33 6.23 -0.14
C ASP A 259 13.41 7.44 0.06
N LEU A 260 12.12 7.27 -0.16
CA LEU A 260 11.16 8.34 0.13
C LEU A 260 10.99 8.52 1.64
N GLY A 261 11.11 9.75 2.09
CA GLY A 261 10.72 10.12 3.44
C GLY A 261 9.23 9.80 3.67
N GLN A 262 8.87 9.48 4.92
CA GLN A 262 7.53 9.03 5.27
C GLN A 262 6.42 10.02 4.82
N GLY A 263 6.66 11.32 4.94
CA GLY A 263 5.71 12.34 4.49
C GLY A 263 5.45 12.30 2.99
N ALA A 264 6.52 12.19 2.18
CA ALA A 264 6.42 12.09 0.72
C ALA A 264 5.68 10.80 0.30
N ARG A 265 5.96 9.68 0.99
CA ARG A 265 5.28 8.40 0.76
C ARG A 265 3.78 8.48 1.04
N GLU A 266 3.38 9.03 2.19
CA GLU A 266 1.97 9.23 2.54
C GLU A 266 1.26 10.16 1.55
N GLN A 267 1.94 11.21 1.10
CA GLN A 267 1.41 12.12 0.09
C GLN A 267 1.18 11.42 -1.25
N ALA A 268 2.16 10.63 -1.73
CA ALA A 268 2.03 9.86 -2.97
C ALA A 268 0.85 8.87 -2.91
N LEU A 269 0.71 8.14 -1.80
CA LEU A 269 -0.39 7.20 -1.61
C LEU A 269 -1.75 7.89 -1.53
N ARG A 270 -1.82 9.04 -0.86
CA ARG A 270 -3.05 9.85 -0.81
C ARG A 270 -3.42 10.36 -2.20
N ALA A 271 -2.46 10.85 -2.98
CA ALA A 271 -2.67 11.29 -4.34
C ALA A 271 -3.17 10.16 -5.24
N PHE A 272 -2.64 8.94 -5.08
CA PHE A 272 -3.07 7.75 -5.81
C PHE A 272 -4.49 7.32 -5.42
N ARG A 273 -4.82 7.26 -4.14
CA ARG A 273 -6.19 6.94 -3.68
C ARG A 273 -7.25 7.93 -4.17
N ASN A 274 -6.88 9.20 -4.27
CA ASN A 274 -7.78 10.28 -4.72
C ASN A 274 -7.78 10.46 -6.25
N GLY A 275 -7.05 9.63 -7.00
CA GLY A 275 -6.98 9.70 -8.45
C GLY A 275 -6.20 10.90 -9.02
N LYS A 276 -5.52 11.70 -8.19
CA LYS A 276 -4.61 12.78 -8.65
C LYS A 276 -3.36 12.22 -9.31
N VAL A 277 -2.92 11.05 -8.86
CA VAL A 277 -1.93 10.19 -9.50
C VAL A 277 -2.67 8.91 -9.86
N ASP A 278 -2.66 8.52 -11.10
CA ASP A 278 -3.36 7.32 -11.58
C ASP A 278 -2.41 6.15 -11.90
N VAL A 279 -1.10 6.39 -11.85
CA VAL A 279 -0.05 5.39 -12.03
C VAL A 279 0.91 5.42 -10.83
N LEU A 280 0.93 4.35 -10.06
CA LEU A 280 1.84 4.18 -8.93
C LEU A 280 2.95 3.20 -9.30
N VAL A 281 4.18 3.69 -9.38
CA VAL A 281 5.37 2.86 -9.62
C VAL A 281 6.02 2.54 -8.27
N CYS A 282 6.15 1.27 -7.93
CA CYS A 282 6.60 0.87 -6.61
C CYS A 282 7.48 -0.38 -6.62
N THR A 283 8.19 -0.59 -5.51
CA THR A 283 8.85 -1.86 -5.19
C THR A 283 7.95 -2.73 -4.32
N ASP A 284 8.20 -4.03 -4.24
CA ASP A 284 7.42 -4.95 -3.42
C ASP A 284 7.37 -4.53 -1.95
N VAL A 285 8.51 -4.16 -1.39
CA VAL A 285 8.61 -3.70 0.00
C VAL A 285 7.77 -2.44 0.24
N ALA A 286 7.81 -1.51 -0.70
CA ALA A 286 7.06 -0.27 -0.59
C ALA A 286 5.55 -0.44 -0.83
N ALA A 287 5.15 -1.47 -1.56
CA ALA A 287 3.74 -1.79 -1.82
C ALA A 287 3.06 -2.58 -0.70
N ARG A 288 3.83 -3.06 0.28
CA ARG A 288 3.30 -3.79 1.43
C ARG A 288 2.38 -2.89 2.27
N GLY A 289 1.26 -3.43 2.70
CA GLY A 289 0.25 -2.68 3.48
C GLY A 289 -0.51 -1.60 2.69
N ILE A 290 -0.26 -1.45 1.38
CA ILE A 290 -1.06 -0.56 0.54
C ILE A 290 -2.35 -1.30 0.18
N ASP A 291 -3.47 -0.80 0.69
CA ASP A 291 -4.79 -1.23 0.26
C ASP A 291 -5.46 -0.07 -0.50
N VAL A 292 -5.65 -0.26 -1.80
CA VAL A 292 -6.29 0.70 -2.69
C VAL A 292 -7.29 -0.05 -3.55
N GLU A 293 -8.53 0.43 -3.55
CA GLU A 293 -9.58 -0.05 -4.41
C GLU A 293 -9.50 0.62 -5.80
N GLY A 294 -10.11 -0.01 -6.79
CA GLY A 294 -10.19 0.56 -8.14
C GLY A 294 -8.94 0.38 -9.01
N VAL A 295 -7.97 -0.42 -8.56
CA VAL A 295 -6.82 -0.79 -9.40
C VAL A 295 -7.29 -1.74 -10.50
N THR A 296 -7.27 -1.28 -11.74
CA THR A 296 -7.69 -2.06 -12.91
C THR A 296 -6.56 -2.86 -13.54
N HIS A 297 -5.34 -2.32 -13.47
CA HIS A 297 -4.17 -2.93 -14.09
C HIS A 297 -3.02 -3.03 -13.09
N VAL A 298 -2.37 -4.17 -13.10
CA VAL A 298 -1.07 -4.41 -12.45
C VAL A 298 -0.06 -4.75 -13.51
N ILE A 299 1.06 -4.04 -13.53
CA ILE A 299 2.16 -4.28 -14.47
C ILE A 299 3.38 -4.75 -13.68
N ASN A 300 3.82 -5.96 -13.92
CA ASN A 300 5.14 -6.42 -13.50
C ASN A 300 6.17 -5.95 -14.53
N TYR A 301 6.79 -4.82 -14.28
CA TYR A 301 7.82 -4.25 -15.16
C TYR A 301 9.06 -5.15 -15.25
N GLN A 302 9.32 -5.87 -14.18
CA GLN A 302 10.30 -6.95 -14.09
C GLN A 302 9.63 -8.16 -13.44
N SER A 303 10.03 -9.36 -13.84
CA SER A 303 9.56 -10.59 -13.22
C SER A 303 9.79 -10.54 -11.69
N PRO A 304 8.82 -10.92 -10.87
CA PRO A 304 9.05 -11.11 -9.44
C PRO A 304 10.08 -12.22 -9.19
N GLU A 305 10.60 -12.28 -7.97
CA GLU A 305 11.63 -13.28 -7.64
C GLU A 305 11.07 -14.65 -7.35
N GLU A 306 9.82 -14.72 -6.87
CA GLU A 306 9.15 -15.97 -6.48
C GLU A 306 7.64 -15.91 -6.75
N GLU A 307 7.00 -17.09 -6.77
CA GLU A 307 5.57 -17.24 -7.05
C GLU A 307 4.67 -16.52 -6.04
N LYS A 308 5.05 -16.49 -4.78
CA LYS A 308 4.31 -15.79 -3.72
C LYS A 308 4.25 -14.28 -4.01
N THR A 309 5.37 -13.70 -4.42
CA THR A 309 5.46 -12.28 -4.80
C THR A 309 4.61 -12.00 -6.04
N TYR A 310 4.60 -12.89 -7.03
CA TYR A 310 3.74 -12.78 -8.19
C TYR A 310 2.26 -12.67 -7.81
N LEU A 311 1.78 -13.60 -6.98
CA LEU A 311 0.39 -13.60 -6.50
C LEU A 311 0.06 -12.36 -5.69
N HIS A 312 0.96 -11.87 -4.85
CA HIS A 312 0.79 -10.64 -4.08
C HIS A 312 0.67 -9.41 -4.97
N ARG A 313 1.47 -9.33 -6.06
CA ARG A 313 1.41 -8.23 -7.02
C ARG A 313 0.09 -8.25 -7.79
N ILE A 314 -0.25 -9.35 -8.44
CA ILE A 314 -1.49 -9.44 -9.24
C ILE A 314 -2.76 -9.35 -8.39
N GLY A 315 -2.67 -9.75 -7.12
CA GLY A 315 -3.76 -9.61 -6.14
C GLY A 315 -4.08 -8.15 -5.74
N ARG A 316 -3.40 -7.15 -6.29
CA ARG A 316 -3.77 -5.74 -6.15
C ARG A 316 -4.92 -5.33 -7.08
N THR A 317 -5.22 -6.10 -8.09
CA THR A 317 -6.38 -5.94 -8.97
C THR A 317 -7.35 -7.12 -8.87
N GLY A 318 -8.49 -7.06 -9.52
CA GLY A 318 -9.50 -8.13 -9.49
C GLY A 318 -10.21 -8.33 -8.14
N ARG A 319 -10.23 -7.32 -7.29
CA ARG A 319 -10.80 -7.36 -5.94
C ARG A 319 -12.30 -7.07 -5.93
N ALA A 320 -12.97 -7.54 -4.88
CA ALA A 320 -14.39 -7.29 -4.63
C ALA A 320 -15.32 -7.65 -5.81
N GLY A 321 -14.98 -8.69 -6.57
CA GLY A 321 -15.77 -9.13 -7.73
C GLY A 321 -15.50 -8.35 -9.02
N ALA A 322 -14.67 -7.32 -9.00
CA ALA A 322 -14.24 -6.61 -10.20
C ALA A 322 -13.28 -7.46 -11.04
N LYS A 323 -13.26 -7.22 -12.34
CA LYS A 323 -12.26 -7.82 -13.24
C LYS A 323 -10.97 -7.01 -13.19
N GLY A 324 -9.83 -7.70 -13.19
CA GLY A 324 -8.51 -7.09 -13.22
C GLY A 324 -7.68 -7.56 -14.41
N ILE A 325 -6.65 -6.80 -14.74
CA ILE A 325 -5.67 -7.15 -15.80
C ILE A 325 -4.28 -7.12 -15.17
N ALA A 326 -3.54 -8.21 -15.31
CA ALA A 326 -2.15 -8.33 -14.88
C ALA A 326 -1.26 -8.56 -16.10
N ILE A 327 -0.23 -7.75 -16.25
CA ILE A 327 0.68 -7.80 -17.39
C ILE A 327 2.10 -7.99 -16.85
N THR A 328 2.80 -9.00 -17.33
CA THR A 328 4.18 -9.27 -16.93
C THR A 328 5.10 -9.11 -18.14
N LEU A 329 6.10 -8.24 -18.01
CA LEU A 329 7.12 -7.98 -19.01
C LEU A 329 8.40 -8.71 -18.62
N VAL A 330 8.67 -9.82 -19.30
CA VAL A 330 9.82 -10.68 -19.02
C VAL A 330 10.94 -10.35 -19.99
N ASP A 331 12.08 -9.87 -19.52
CA ASP A 331 13.27 -9.74 -20.36
C ASP A 331 14.03 -11.07 -20.44
N TRP A 332 15.05 -11.13 -21.29
CA TRP A 332 15.81 -12.35 -21.54
C TRP A 332 16.49 -12.88 -20.28
N ASP A 333 16.99 -12.00 -19.42
CA ASP A 333 17.66 -12.38 -18.17
C ASP A 333 16.67 -12.91 -17.12
N ASP A 334 15.41 -12.54 -17.24
CA ASP A 334 14.34 -12.95 -16.32
C ASP A 334 13.62 -14.25 -16.75
N ILE A 335 13.88 -14.76 -17.96
CA ILE A 335 13.21 -15.98 -18.47
C ILE A 335 13.35 -17.17 -17.51
N PRO A 336 14.54 -17.52 -16.99
CA PRO A 336 14.66 -18.66 -16.08
C PRO A 336 13.83 -18.49 -14.81
N ARG A 337 13.80 -17.27 -14.26
CA ARG A 337 13.00 -16.92 -13.07
C ARG A 337 11.50 -17.05 -13.35
N TRP A 338 11.06 -16.51 -14.48
CA TRP A 338 9.66 -16.62 -14.90
C TRP A 338 9.22 -18.07 -15.08
N GLN A 339 10.06 -18.93 -15.69
CA GLN A 339 9.75 -20.33 -15.87
C GLN A 339 9.53 -21.07 -14.55
N LEU A 340 10.30 -20.74 -13.50
CA LEU A 340 10.09 -21.29 -12.16
C LEU A 340 8.73 -20.88 -11.58
N ILE A 341 8.36 -19.61 -11.69
CA ILE A 341 7.06 -19.08 -11.23
C ILE A 341 5.92 -19.73 -12.02
N ASN A 342 6.02 -19.75 -13.34
CA ASN A 342 5.02 -20.33 -14.23
C ASN A 342 4.76 -21.81 -13.91
N LYS A 343 5.82 -22.56 -13.67
CA LYS A 343 5.74 -23.98 -13.29
C LYS A 343 5.13 -24.15 -11.89
N ALA A 344 5.56 -23.35 -10.91
CA ALA A 344 5.08 -23.46 -9.54
C ALA A 344 3.58 -23.14 -9.41
N LEU A 345 3.07 -22.24 -10.24
CA LEU A 345 1.67 -21.80 -10.25
C LEU A 345 0.83 -22.42 -11.37
N GLU A 346 1.41 -23.28 -12.20
CA GLU A 346 0.74 -23.95 -13.34
C GLU A 346 0.00 -22.96 -14.26
N LEU A 347 0.65 -21.82 -14.60
CA LEU A 347 -0.01 -20.71 -15.31
C LEU A 347 -0.15 -20.93 -16.82
N ASN A 348 0.53 -21.91 -17.42
CA ASN A 348 0.54 -22.19 -18.86
C ASN A 348 1.13 -21.10 -19.77
N PHE A 349 2.00 -20.22 -19.25
CA PHE A 349 2.78 -19.25 -20.01
C PHE A 349 4.22 -19.73 -20.22
N ASN A 350 4.38 -20.90 -20.81
CA ASN A 350 5.68 -21.59 -20.93
C ASN A 350 6.64 -20.86 -21.87
N ASP A 351 6.12 -20.28 -22.94
CA ASP A 351 6.88 -19.52 -23.92
C ASP A 351 6.16 -18.20 -24.25
N PRO A 352 6.38 -17.15 -23.43
CA PRO A 352 5.78 -15.86 -23.67
C PRO A 352 6.19 -15.31 -25.04
N PRO A 353 5.25 -14.79 -25.86
CA PRO A 353 5.56 -14.27 -27.16
C PRO A 353 6.52 -13.10 -27.09
N GLU A 354 7.52 -13.09 -27.98
CA GLU A 354 8.36 -11.92 -28.17
C GLU A 354 7.52 -10.76 -28.67
N THR A 355 7.54 -9.66 -27.91
CA THR A 355 6.61 -8.56 -28.08
C THR A 355 7.35 -7.22 -28.01
N TYR A 356 7.03 -6.36 -28.93
CA TYR A 356 7.49 -4.99 -28.99
C TYR A 356 6.32 -4.02 -28.80
N SER A 357 6.63 -2.79 -28.46
CA SER A 357 5.64 -1.72 -28.31
C SER A 357 4.81 -1.49 -29.58
N THR A 358 5.26 -1.97 -30.74
CA THR A 358 4.57 -1.89 -32.02
C THR A 358 3.89 -3.19 -32.47
N SER A 359 3.97 -4.26 -31.70
CA SER A 359 3.43 -5.57 -32.07
C SER A 359 1.90 -5.53 -32.15
N PRO A 360 1.26 -6.00 -33.24
CA PRO A 360 -0.19 -5.95 -33.41
C PRO A 360 -0.96 -6.67 -32.30
N HIS A 361 -0.53 -7.87 -31.91
CA HIS A 361 -1.17 -8.67 -30.85
C HIS A 361 -1.17 -7.95 -29.50
N PHE A 362 -0.15 -7.13 -29.20
CA PHE A 362 -0.04 -6.35 -27.99
C PHE A 362 -1.18 -5.31 -27.89
N TYR A 363 -1.51 -4.65 -29.00
CA TYR A 363 -2.63 -3.70 -29.07
C TYR A 363 -3.99 -4.41 -28.93
N GLU A 364 -4.16 -5.51 -29.64
CA GLU A 364 -5.43 -6.25 -29.65
C GLU A 364 -5.74 -6.86 -28.29
N GLU A 365 -4.77 -7.57 -27.70
CA GLU A 365 -4.97 -8.28 -26.42
C GLU A 365 -5.21 -7.36 -25.24
N LEU A 366 -4.61 -6.16 -25.26
CA LEU A 366 -4.67 -5.17 -24.16
C LEU A 366 -5.65 -4.03 -24.45
N SER A 367 -6.39 -4.09 -25.56
CA SER A 367 -7.35 -3.05 -25.97
C SER A 367 -6.70 -1.66 -26.06
N ILE A 368 -5.49 -1.60 -26.63
CA ILE A 368 -4.78 -0.35 -26.88
C ILE A 368 -5.27 0.20 -28.24
N PRO A 369 -5.76 1.46 -28.30
CA PRO A 369 -6.21 2.04 -29.55
C PRO A 369 -5.13 2.07 -30.64
N ALA A 370 -5.50 1.76 -31.87
CA ALA A 370 -4.57 1.79 -33.00
C ALA A 370 -3.95 3.19 -33.15
N GLY A 371 -2.64 3.24 -33.44
CA GLY A 371 -1.90 4.50 -33.55
C GLY A 371 -1.49 5.16 -32.25
N THR A 372 -1.76 4.54 -31.09
CA THR A 372 -1.31 5.02 -29.79
C THR A 372 0.21 5.16 -29.78
N LYS A 373 0.69 6.33 -29.36
CA LYS A 373 2.12 6.63 -29.18
C LYS A 373 2.51 6.52 -27.72
N GLY A 374 3.79 6.35 -27.45
CA GLY A 374 4.32 6.26 -26.08
C GLY A 374 4.45 7.59 -25.33
N VAL A 375 3.79 8.63 -25.82
CA VAL A 375 3.74 9.97 -25.22
C VAL A 375 2.33 10.50 -25.36
N LEU A 376 1.75 11.02 -24.28
CA LEU A 376 0.44 11.66 -24.33
C LEU A 376 0.45 12.94 -25.18
N PRO A 377 -0.62 13.21 -25.94
CA PRO A 377 -0.83 14.51 -26.59
C PRO A 377 -0.75 15.65 -25.57
N ARG A 378 -0.31 16.82 -26.00
CA ARG A 378 -0.11 17.97 -25.08
C ARG A 378 -1.37 18.34 -24.29
N GLY A 379 -2.54 18.25 -24.90
CA GLY A 379 -3.82 18.56 -24.25
C GLY A 379 -4.29 17.53 -23.22
N GLU A 380 -3.69 16.33 -23.21
CA GLU A 380 -4.05 15.24 -22.27
C GLU A 380 -3.00 15.03 -21.17
N ARG A 381 -1.91 15.81 -21.19
CA ARG A 381 -0.82 15.67 -20.21
C ARG A 381 -1.26 16.20 -18.87
N THR A 382 -1.13 15.35 -17.84
CA THR A 382 -1.35 15.73 -16.46
C THR A 382 -0.02 15.71 -15.71
N ARG A 383 0.24 16.75 -14.92
CA ARG A 383 1.33 16.72 -13.93
C ARG A 383 0.78 16.19 -12.63
N ALA A 384 1.54 15.35 -11.94
CA ALA A 384 1.15 14.80 -10.65
C ALA A 384 0.79 15.95 -9.68
N GLY A 385 -0.48 16.02 -9.26
CA GLY A 385 -0.97 17.00 -8.29
C GLY A 385 -1.45 18.35 -8.83
N LEU A 386 -1.38 18.58 -10.14
CA LEU A 386 -1.94 19.76 -10.80
C LEU A 386 -2.97 19.33 -11.84
N ALA A 387 -4.11 20.01 -11.89
CA ALA A 387 -5.00 19.94 -13.05
C ALA A 387 -4.22 20.35 -14.31
N ALA A 388 -4.54 19.77 -15.46
CA ALA A 388 -3.95 20.22 -16.73
C ALA A 388 -4.09 21.74 -16.80
N GLU A 389 -2.98 22.47 -16.83
CA GLU A 389 -3.02 23.89 -17.14
C GLU A 389 -3.57 23.98 -18.57
N GLU A 390 -4.73 24.63 -18.76
CA GLU A 390 -5.13 25.12 -20.05
C GLU A 390 -3.99 26.01 -20.56
N LEU A 391 -3.29 25.51 -21.59
CA LEU A 391 -2.29 26.33 -22.27
C LEU A 391 -3.04 27.52 -22.85
N GLU A 392 -2.89 28.70 -22.24
CA GLU A 392 -3.16 29.93 -22.93
C GLU A 392 -2.41 29.86 -24.27
N ASP A 393 -3.16 29.91 -25.34
CA ASP A 393 -2.65 29.99 -26.68
C ASP A 393 -1.86 31.31 -26.79
N LEU A 394 -0.57 31.24 -26.49
CA LEU A 394 0.36 32.31 -26.81
C LEU A 394 0.49 32.27 -28.31
N GLY A 395 -0.42 32.97 -29.00
CA GLY A 395 -0.56 33.07 -30.44
C GLY A 395 0.79 33.04 -31.17
N GLU A 396 0.86 32.32 -32.27
CA GLU A 396 2.02 32.19 -33.09
C GLU A 396 2.75 33.52 -33.26
N PRO A 397 4.09 33.59 -33.09
CA PRO A 397 4.82 34.81 -33.44
C PRO A 397 4.63 35.08 -34.91
N GLY A 398 3.81 36.08 -35.19
CA GLY A 398 3.42 36.50 -36.51
C GLY A 398 4.62 36.66 -37.45
N GLY A 399 4.40 36.24 -38.68
CA GLY A 399 5.34 36.21 -39.76
C GLY A 399 6.07 37.51 -40.03
N ARG A 400 7.26 37.35 -40.52
CA ARG A 400 8.14 38.36 -41.09
C ARG A 400 7.39 39.41 -41.93
N GLY A 401 7.36 40.66 -41.49
CA GLY A 401 7.05 41.85 -42.24
C GLY A 401 8.24 42.80 -42.29
N ALA A 402 8.60 43.24 -43.46
CA ALA A 402 9.83 43.87 -43.91
C ALA A 402 10.10 45.28 -43.39
N ARG A 403 11.40 45.58 -43.27
CA ARG A 403 12.13 46.85 -43.54
C ARG A 403 11.70 48.17 -42.84
N GLY A 404 12.60 48.69 -42.04
CA GLY A 404 12.75 50.11 -41.73
C GLY A 404 14.14 50.39 -41.18
N ARG A 405 14.96 51.04 -42.00
CA ARG A 405 16.28 51.61 -41.63
C ARG A 405 16.12 52.75 -40.63
N GLY A 406 17.05 52.90 -39.73
CA GLY A 406 17.23 54.16 -39.01
C GLY A 406 18.03 54.04 -37.74
N GLU A 407 19.24 54.39 -37.88
CA GLU A 407 20.12 55.22 -37.05
C GLU A 407 20.73 54.74 -35.75
N ILE A 408 21.99 54.84 -35.77
CA ILE A 408 23.08 54.68 -34.84
C ILE A 408 23.00 55.74 -33.73
N GLY A 409 23.06 55.31 -32.48
CA GLY A 409 23.31 56.19 -31.35
C GLY A 409 24.30 55.51 -30.36
N ARG A 410 25.57 55.89 -30.44
CA ARG A 410 26.65 55.60 -29.51
C ARG A 410 26.46 56.44 -28.23
N ALA A 411 26.68 55.86 -27.09
CA ALA A 411 27.39 56.44 -25.94
C ALA A 411 27.23 55.45 -24.77
N SER A 412 28.22 55.00 -24.19
CA SER A 412 29.46 55.42 -23.47
C SER A 412 29.43 54.80 -22.09
N CYS A 413 30.44 54.00 -21.82
CA CYS A 413 30.89 53.55 -20.51
C CYS A 413 31.04 54.71 -19.51
N ARG A 414 30.73 54.47 -18.25
CA ARG A 414 31.62 54.88 -17.12
C ARG A 414 31.23 54.17 -15.84
N GLU A 415 32.23 53.44 -15.38
CA GLU A 415 32.61 53.07 -14.03
C GLU A 415 32.26 54.05 -12.90
N ARG A 416 32.06 53.49 -11.74
CA ARG A 416 32.64 53.74 -10.37
C ARG A 416 31.59 53.37 -9.31
N VAL A 417 31.86 52.82 -8.25
CA VAL A 417 32.93 52.42 -7.29
C VAL A 417 32.36 51.24 -6.53
#